data_866b927ffa61f4b0cb6b0a1a69be7810
#
_entry.id   866b927ffa61f4b0cb6b0a1a69be7810
#
_cell.length_a   1.000
_cell.length_b   1.000
_cell.length_c   1.000
_cell.angle_alpha   90.00
_cell.angle_beta   90.00
_cell.angle_gamma   90.00
#
_symmetry.space_group_name_H-M   'P 1'
#
loop_
_entity.id
_entity.type
_entity.pdbx_description
1 polymer ?
#
loop_
_entity_poly.entity_id
_entity_poly.type
_entity_poly.pdbx_seq_one_letter_code
_entity_poly.pdbx_strand_id
1 'polypeptide(L)'
;MIPLPLEIERVEKDLIDRKITGSEASEIVFNVRRKLGPPWHWKEWKIARAKLIGAQCETCGAGKEAILYLQHTVKNPRVQPYLDAAQAKLAEMEAEEDWRPDLKAKMYEIRDAVVPEMRDCCPICDSLSIQYRKGAATWICNSKSGGQYCRHVFVEPAKKAALTTAQKKAIRHDKYQAYRDVVLNREHDVKRQAMLDWIKDWRRYLTLKDTKTLCKSCA
;
A
#
# COMPACT_ATOMS: atom_id res chain seq x y z
N MET A 1 31.57 10.45 11.17
CA MET A 1 30.23 9.98 10.74
C MET A 1 30.25 8.48 10.83
N ILE A 2 29.22 7.91 11.43
CA ILE A 2 29.05 6.45 11.48
C ILE A 2 28.29 6.04 10.22
N PRO A 3 28.81 5.14 9.38
CA PRO A 3 28.12 4.72 8.18
C PRO A 3 26.86 3.91 8.55
N LEU A 4 25.87 3.94 7.66
CA LEU A 4 24.77 2.99 7.74
C LEU A 4 25.31 1.55 7.57
N PRO A 5 24.68 0.56 8.22
CA PRO A 5 24.97 -0.84 7.90
C PRO A 5 24.72 -1.11 6.40
N LEU A 6 25.61 -1.87 5.77
CA LEU A 6 25.54 -2.17 4.33
C LEU A 6 24.20 -2.79 3.91
N GLU A 7 23.61 -3.60 4.77
CA GLU A 7 22.29 -4.19 4.53
C GLU A 7 21.19 -3.12 4.44
N ILE A 8 21.29 -2.03 5.22
CA ILE A 8 20.31 -0.93 5.18
C ILE A 8 20.54 -0.04 3.95
N GLU A 9 21.79 0.19 3.54
CA GLU A 9 22.09 0.89 2.30
C GLU A 9 21.54 0.13 1.08
N ARG A 10 21.62 -1.21 1.10
CA ARG A 10 21.00 -2.05 0.08
C ARG A 10 19.49 -1.93 0.08
N VAL A 11 18.86 -1.98 1.25
CA VAL A 11 17.39 -1.79 1.39
C VAL A 11 16.98 -0.44 0.83
N GLU A 12 17.69 0.63 1.13
CA GLU A 12 17.40 1.97 0.58
C GLU A 12 17.44 1.96 -0.96
N LYS A 13 18.50 1.39 -1.54
CA LYS A 13 18.62 1.27 -2.99
C LYS A 13 17.49 0.45 -3.60
N ASP A 14 17.18 -0.70 -3.01
CA ASP A 14 16.13 -1.59 -3.51
C ASP A 14 14.73 -0.97 -3.39
N LEU A 15 14.49 -0.12 -2.37
CA LEU A 15 13.28 0.71 -2.26
C LEU A 15 13.21 1.78 -3.36
N ILE A 16 14.31 2.48 -3.62
CA ILE A 16 14.39 3.51 -4.68
C ILE A 16 14.16 2.86 -6.06
N ASP A 17 14.80 1.72 -6.30
CA ASP A 17 14.69 0.94 -7.55
C ASP A 17 13.34 0.19 -7.65
N ARG A 18 12.46 0.27 -6.66
CA ARG A 18 11.18 -0.45 -6.58
C ARG A 18 11.30 -1.98 -6.66
N LYS A 19 12.43 -2.55 -6.23
CA LYS A 19 12.66 -4.01 -6.20
C LYS A 19 12.01 -4.71 -5.03
N ILE A 20 11.79 -3.97 -3.93
CA ILE A 20 11.13 -4.45 -2.73
C ILE A 20 10.02 -3.49 -2.31
N THR A 21 9.03 -4.01 -1.61
CA THR A 21 7.95 -3.24 -1.00
C THR A 21 8.39 -2.60 0.32
N GLY A 22 7.65 -1.59 0.78
CA GLY A 22 7.88 -0.99 2.11
C GLY A 22 7.71 -2.01 3.25
N SER A 23 6.83 -2.99 3.09
CA SER A 23 6.62 -4.06 4.07
C SER A 23 7.82 -5.00 4.16
N GLU A 24 8.34 -5.48 3.03
CA GLU A 24 9.57 -6.30 2.96
C GLU A 24 10.76 -5.55 3.53
N ALA A 25 10.92 -4.26 3.18
CA ALA A 25 11.96 -3.42 3.72
C ALA A 25 11.89 -3.30 5.26
N SER A 26 10.69 -3.14 5.82
CA SER A 26 10.50 -3.06 7.27
C SER A 26 10.92 -4.34 7.98
N GLU A 27 10.62 -5.50 7.42
CA GLU A 27 11.02 -6.81 7.95
C GLU A 27 12.54 -6.99 7.91
N ILE A 28 13.19 -6.65 6.79
CA ILE A 28 14.66 -6.72 6.66
C ILE A 28 15.31 -5.81 7.69
N VAL A 29 14.86 -4.55 7.78
CA VAL A 29 15.36 -3.55 8.75
C VAL A 29 15.21 -4.04 10.19
N PHE A 30 14.04 -4.59 10.54
CA PHE A 30 13.82 -5.13 11.87
C PHE A 30 14.82 -6.24 12.20
N ASN A 31 15.05 -7.17 11.29
CA ASN A 31 16.00 -8.27 11.46
C ASN A 31 17.45 -7.76 11.57
N VAL A 32 17.86 -6.81 10.73
CA VAL A 32 19.19 -6.19 10.79
C VAL A 32 19.41 -5.49 12.13
N ARG A 33 18.45 -4.68 12.57
CA ARG A 33 18.55 -3.97 13.87
C ARG A 33 18.60 -4.93 15.06
N ARG A 34 17.83 -6.02 15.03
CA ARG A 34 17.85 -7.06 16.06
C ARG A 34 19.22 -7.73 16.14
N LYS A 35 19.85 -8.02 14.98
CA LYS A 35 21.16 -8.64 14.89
C LYS A 35 22.28 -7.72 15.37
N LEU A 36 22.26 -6.46 14.97
CA LEU A 36 23.30 -5.48 15.30
C LEU A 36 23.17 -4.91 16.71
N GLY A 37 22.00 -4.99 17.30
CA GLY A 37 21.70 -4.33 18.57
C GLY A 37 21.69 -2.80 18.48
N PRO A 38 21.54 -2.11 19.61
CA PRO A 38 21.43 -0.66 19.61
C PRO A 38 22.79 0.01 19.24
N PRO A 39 22.76 1.14 18.50
CA PRO A 39 23.97 1.80 17.98
C PRO A 39 25.01 2.15 19.05
N TRP A 40 24.60 2.48 20.28
CA TRP A 40 25.54 2.82 21.37
C TRP A 40 26.39 1.63 21.84
N HIS A 41 26.11 0.42 21.41
CA HIS A 41 26.97 -0.75 21.63
C HIS A 41 28.03 -0.93 20.54
N TRP A 42 27.89 -0.27 19.40
CA TRP A 42 28.81 -0.41 18.28
C TRP A 42 30.16 0.25 18.58
N LYS A 43 31.22 -0.37 18.10
CA LYS A 43 32.59 0.14 18.28
C LYS A 43 32.75 1.53 17.67
N GLU A 44 32.26 1.69 16.44
CA GLU A 44 32.31 2.95 15.67
C GLU A 44 31.57 4.07 16.39
N TRP A 45 30.43 3.76 17.02
CA TRP A 45 29.67 4.70 17.83
C TRP A 45 30.46 5.16 19.04
N LYS A 46 31.06 4.24 19.78
CA LYS A 46 31.85 4.56 20.98
C LYS A 46 33.05 5.46 20.64
N ILE A 47 33.74 5.17 19.54
CA ILE A 47 34.87 5.96 19.05
C ILE A 47 34.42 7.37 18.63
N ALA A 48 33.34 7.46 17.83
CA ALA A 48 32.82 8.74 17.36
C ALA A 48 32.31 9.61 18.52
N ARG A 49 31.60 8.99 19.48
CA ARG A 49 31.13 9.65 20.70
C ARG A 49 32.26 10.21 21.49
N ALA A 50 33.31 9.44 21.74
CA ALA A 50 34.47 9.87 22.54
C ALA A 50 35.16 11.12 21.96
N LYS A 51 35.12 11.29 20.63
CA LYS A 51 35.70 12.46 19.95
C LYS A 51 34.81 13.70 20.03
N LEU A 52 33.51 13.54 20.29
CA LEU A 52 32.55 14.63 20.30
C LEU A 52 32.17 15.13 21.68
N ILE A 53 32.50 14.38 22.76
CA ILE A 53 32.24 14.84 24.10
C ILE A 53 33.08 16.09 24.37
N GLY A 54 32.42 17.19 24.67
CA GLY A 54 33.08 18.47 25.04
C GLY A 54 33.73 18.46 26.41
N ALA A 55 34.44 19.53 26.74
CA ALA A 55 35.19 19.69 28.00
C ALA A 55 34.26 20.05 29.18
N GLN A 56 33.03 20.47 28.92
CA GLN A 56 32.06 20.92 29.92
C GLN A 56 30.61 20.63 29.50
N CYS A 57 29.72 20.60 30.49
CA CYS A 57 28.29 20.45 30.27
C CYS A 57 27.73 21.70 29.56
N GLU A 58 27.10 21.53 28.42
CA GLU A 58 26.53 22.63 27.63
C GLU A 58 25.32 23.32 28.31
N THR A 59 24.71 22.69 29.31
CA THR A 59 23.58 23.27 30.05
C THR A 59 23.97 24.02 31.29
N CYS A 60 24.86 23.46 32.13
CA CYS A 60 25.21 24.07 33.43
C CYS A 60 26.69 24.45 33.57
N GLY A 61 27.51 24.24 32.53
CA GLY A 61 28.94 24.59 32.56
C GLY A 61 29.84 23.68 33.43
N ALA A 62 29.29 22.63 34.07
CA ALA A 62 30.11 21.71 34.87
C ALA A 62 31.22 21.09 34.00
N GLY A 63 32.46 21.21 34.47
CA GLY A 63 33.65 20.83 33.70
C GLY A 63 34.18 19.44 34.03
N LYS A 64 35.54 19.28 34.02
CA LYS A 64 36.24 18.00 34.12
C LYS A 64 35.97 17.15 35.37
N GLU A 65 35.40 17.75 36.40
CA GLU A 65 35.04 17.04 37.66
C GLU A 65 33.73 16.27 37.54
N ALA A 66 32.91 16.56 36.51
CA ALA A 66 31.66 15.88 36.26
C ALA A 66 31.82 14.80 35.18
N ILE A 67 31.12 13.67 35.40
CA ILE A 67 31.02 12.66 34.31
C ILE A 67 30.15 13.24 33.23
N LEU A 68 30.74 13.43 32.03
CA LEU A 68 30.07 13.98 30.88
C LEU A 68 29.59 12.89 29.92
N TYR A 69 28.41 13.09 29.36
CA TYR A 69 27.76 12.19 28.40
C TYR A 69 27.43 12.95 27.13
N LEU A 70 27.59 12.30 25.97
CA LEU A 70 27.02 12.79 24.73
C LEU A 70 25.58 12.29 24.65
N GLN A 71 24.65 13.21 24.71
CA GLN A 71 23.20 12.93 24.67
C GLN A 71 22.61 13.38 23.34
N HIS A 72 21.81 12.56 22.69
CA HIS A 72 21.03 12.99 21.54
C HIS A 72 19.90 13.93 21.99
N THR A 73 19.69 15.00 21.23
CA THR A 73 18.54 15.89 21.38
C THR A 73 17.29 15.34 20.67
N VAL A 74 17.49 14.35 19.79
CA VAL A 74 16.41 13.63 19.09
C VAL A 74 16.39 12.17 19.53
N LYS A 75 15.20 11.59 19.56
CA LYS A 75 15.05 10.16 19.87
C LYS A 75 15.58 9.29 18.73
N ASN A 76 16.13 8.12 19.08
CA ASN A 76 16.47 7.09 18.09
C ASN A 76 15.21 6.71 17.29
N PRO A 77 15.16 6.93 15.96
CA PRO A 77 13.97 6.67 15.18
C PRO A 77 13.62 5.18 15.20
N ARG A 78 12.37 4.89 15.60
CA ARG A 78 11.79 3.54 15.52
C ARG A 78 11.02 3.41 14.22
N VAL A 79 10.98 2.22 13.63
CA VAL A 79 10.28 1.97 12.36
C VAL A 79 8.76 2.13 12.53
N GLN A 80 8.20 1.65 13.64
CA GLN A 80 6.75 1.57 13.84
C GLN A 80 6.02 2.92 13.67
N PRO A 81 6.46 4.06 14.24
CA PRO A 81 5.79 5.35 14.03
C PRO A 81 5.67 5.77 12.56
N TYR A 82 6.64 5.41 11.72
CA TYR A 82 6.58 5.71 10.28
C TYR A 82 5.54 4.84 9.56
N LEU A 83 5.44 3.57 9.94
CA LEU A 83 4.42 2.67 9.41
C LEU A 83 3.01 3.07 9.88
N ASP A 84 2.87 3.51 11.14
CA ASP A 84 1.60 4.01 11.68
C ASP A 84 1.16 5.29 10.94
N ALA A 85 2.09 6.22 10.69
CA ALA A 85 1.83 7.42 9.88
C ALA A 85 1.47 7.07 8.43
N ALA A 86 2.13 6.06 7.84
CA ALA A 86 1.78 5.55 6.52
C ALA A 86 0.35 4.99 6.49
N GLN A 87 -0.04 4.25 7.51
CA GLN A 87 -1.39 3.69 7.62
C GLN A 87 -2.45 4.79 7.78
N ALA A 88 -2.18 5.81 8.61
CA ALA A 88 -3.04 6.97 8.76
C ALA A 88 -3.22 7.72 7.44
N LYS A 89 -2.12 7.96 6.70
CA LYS A 89 -2.15 8.58 5.38
C LYS A 89 -2.96 7.78 4.37
N LEU A 90 -2.86 6.45 4.38
CA LEU A 90 -3.69 5.59 3.51
C LEU A 90 -5.18 5.74 3.84
N ALA A 91 -5.54 5.82 5.11
CA ALA A 91 -6.92 6.03 5.54
C ALA A 91 -7.46 7.41 5.11
N GLU A 92 -6.65 8.47 5.22
CA GLU A 92 -6.98 9.81 4.70
C GLU A 92 -7.21 9.78 3.19
N MET A 93 -6.27 9.19 2.42
CA MET A 93 -6.38 9.06 0.97
C MET A 93 -7.60 8.22 0.55
N GLU A 94 -8.01 7.25 1.35
CA GLU A 94 -9.22 6.45 1.11
C GLU A 94 -10.49 7.29 1.35
N ALA A 95 -10.47 8.17 2.35
CA ALA A 95 -11.57 9.08 2.67
C ALA A 95 -11.75 10.19 1.61
N GLU A 96 -10.66 10.70 1.04
CA GLU A 96 -10.68 11.78 0.02
C GLU A 96 -11.18 11.32 -1.35
N GLU A 97 -11.24 10.01 -1.61
CA GLU A 97 -11.77 9.41 -2.84
C GLU A 97 -11.08 9.84 -4.16
N ASP A 98 -9.95 10.51 -4.12
CA ASP A 98 -9.23 11.09 -5.27
C ASP A 98 -8.90 10.08 -6.38
N TRP A 99 -8.74 8.82 -6.01
CA TRP A 99 -8.41 7.72 -6.92
C TRP A 99 -9.62 7.06 -7.59
N ARG A 100 -10.84 7.32 -7.09
CA ARG A 100 -12.07 6.71 -7.61
C ARG A 100 -12.39 7.08 -9.05
N PRO A 101 -12.14 8.32 -9.55
CA PRO A 101 -12.37 8.66 -10.94
C PRO A 101 -11.56 7.80 -11.91
N ASP A 102 -10.25 7.62 -11.67
CA ASP A 102 -9.37 6.86 -12.55
C ASP A 102 -9.72 5.36 -12.54
N LEU A 103 -9.99 4.81 -11.36
CA LEU A 103 -10.45 3.44 -11.23
C LEU A 103 -11.80 3.25 -11.94
N LYS A 104 -12.71 4.21 -11.81
CA LYS A 104 -14.01 4.18 -12.46
C LYS A 104 -13.88 4.21 -13.98
N ALA A 105 -13.02 5.07 -14.53
CA ALA A 105 -12.71 5.11 -15.96
C ALA A 105 -12.18 3.76 -16.46
N LYS A 106 -11.19 3.19 -15.78
CA LYS A 106 -10.64 1.87 -16.09
C LYS A 106 -11.68 0.75 -16.02
N MET A 107 -12.61 0.82 -15.06
CA MET A 107 -13.71 -0.15 -14.98
C MET A 107 -14.72 -0.03 -16.13
N TYR A 108 -14.92 1.18 -16.69
CA TYR A 108 -15.71 1.35 -17.92
C TYR A 108 -14.98 0.80 -19.13
N GLU A 109 -13.70 1.09 -19.30
CA GLU A 109 -12.87 0.54 -20.38
C GLU A 109 -12.92 -1.00 -20.43
N ILE A 110 -12.75 -1.66 -19.27
CA ILE A 110 -12.86 -3.13 -19.15
C ILE A 110 -14.22 -3.63 -19.64
N ARG A 111 -15.31 -2.93 -19.32
CA ARG A 111 -16.65 -3.32 -19.77
C ARG A 111 -16.83 -3.10 -21.26
N ASP A 112 -16.38 -1.97 -21.76
CA ASP A 112 -16.62 -1.51 -23.12
C ASP A 112 -15.72 -2.22 -24.14
N ALA A 113 -14.61 -2.82 -23.68
CA ALA A 113 -13.75 -3.68 -24.50
C ALA A 113 -14.40 -5.03 -24.86
N VAL A 114 -15.46 -5.44 -24.17
CA VAL A 114 -16.12 -6.73 -24.42
C VAL A 114 -17.30 -6.55 -25.40
N VAL A 115 -17.16 -7.13 -26.56
CA VAL A 115 -18.22 -7.13 -27.58
C VAL A 115 -19.32 -8.12 -27.19
N PRO A 116 -20.57 -7.66 -27.00
CA PRO A 116 -21.70 -8.57 -26.72
C PRO A 116 -22.00 -9.49 -27.88
N GLU A 117 -22.44 -10.71 -27.56
CA GLU A 117 -22.90 -11.68 -28.56
C GLU A 117 -24.38 -11.49 -28.85
N MET A 118 -24.77 -11.78 -30.11
CA MET A 118 -26.19 -11.82 -30.49
C MET A 118 -26.84 -13.07 -29.90
N ARG A 119 -27.83 -12.87 -29.04
CA ARG A 119 -28.51 -13.95 -28.31
C ARG A 119 -30.00 -13.93 -28.52
N ASP A 120 -30.59 -15.11 -28.49
CA ASP A 120 -32.05 -15.28 -28.57
C ASP A 120 -32.75 -14.61 -27.39
N CYS A 121 -33.81 -13.87 -27.67
CA CYS A 121 -34.62 -13.17 -26.68
C CYS A 121 -36.12 -13.21 -27.01
N CYS A 122 -36.92 -12.86 -26.03
CA CYS A 122 -38.37 -12.72 -26.23
C CYS A 122 -38.68 -11.52 -27.14
N PRO A 123 -39.49 -11.67 -28.20
CA PRO A 123 -39.83 -10.58 -29.10
C PRO A 123 -40.69 -9.48 -28.47
N ILE A 124 -41.30 -9.73 -27.32
CA ILE A 124 -42.20 -8.77 -26.64
C ILE A 124 -41.45 -7.97 -25.54
N CYS A 125 -40.63 -8.63 -24.71
CA CYS A 125 -40.01 -7.97 -23.57
C CYS A 125 -38.46 -8.00 -23.59
N ASP A 126 -37.86 -8.41 -24.71
CA ASP A 126 -36.40 -8.49 -24.92
C ASP A 126 -35.63 -9.29 -23.88
N SER A 127 -36.30 -10.10 -23.08
CA SER A 127 -35.69 -10.93 -22.07
C SER A 127 -34.97 -12.12 -22.67
N LEU A 128 -33.75 -12.39 -22.16
CA LEU A 128 -32.98 -13.61 -22.47
C LEU A 128 -33.46 -14.83 -21.69
N SER A 129 -34.44 -14.68 -20.80
CA SER A 129 -35.01 -15.77 -20.02
C SER A 129 -36.10 -16.48 -20.82
N ILE A 130 -35.67 -17.17 -21.87
CA ILE A 130 -36.56 -17.95 -22.76
C ILE A 130 -36.19 -19.42 -22.70
N GLN A 131 -37.18 -20.27 -22.90
CA GLN A 131 -37.03 -21.73 -22.89
C GLN A 131 -37.72 -22.35 -24.11
N TYR A 132 -36.99 -23.21 -24.81
CA TYR A 132 -37.55 -23.99 -25.93
C TYR A 132 -38.35 -25.20 -25.42
N ARG A 133 -39.55 -25.39 -25.93
CA ARG A 133 -40.45 -26.51 -25.66
C ARG A 133 -40.44 -27.48 -26.83
N LYS A 134 -39.66 -28.55 -26.74
CA LYS A 134 -39.49 -29.54 -27.84
C LYS A 134 -40.82 -30.13 -28.33
N GLY A 135 -41.76 -30.49 -27.44
CA GLY A 135 -43.02 -31.11 -27.77
C GLY A 135 -43.98 -30.20 -28.54
N ALA A 136 -43.89 -28.89 -28.40
CA ALA A 136 -44.72 -27.89 -29.05
C ALA A 136 -43.98 -27.12 -30.16
N ALA A 137 -42.68 -27.37 -30.34
CA ALA A 137 -41.79 -26.64 -31.24
C ALA A 137 -41.86 -25.10 -31.07
N THR A 138 -42.04 -24.63 -29.82
CA THR A 138 -42.20 -23.21 -29.48
C THR A 138 -41.29 -22.79 -28.35
N TRP A 139 -41.05 -21.49 -28.23
CA TRP A 139 -40.38 -20.86 -27.11
C TRP A 139 -41.38 -20.26 -26.13
N ILE A 140 -41.01 -20.20 -24.85
CA ILE A 140 -41.78 -19.48 -23.82
C ILE A 140 -40.84 -18.52 -23.08
N CYS A 141 -41.33 -17.31 -22.82
CA CYS A 141 -40.64 -16.35 -21.98
C CYS A 141 -40.93 -16.60 -20.48
N ASN A 142 -39.89 -16.78 -19.71
CA ASN A 142 -39.97 -16.96 -18.26
C ASN A 142 -39.56 -15.67 -17.47
N SER A 143 -39.49 -14.54 -18.18
CA SER A 143 -39.15 -13.25 -17.54
C SER A 143 -40.24 -12.81 -16.58
N LYS A 144 -39.81 -12.26 -15.43
CA LYS A 144 -40.67 -11.63 -14.44
C LYS A 144 -40.27 -10.16 -14.31
N SER A 145 -41.22 -9.25 -14.52
CA SER A 145 -41.03 -7.81 -14.35
C SER A 145 -42.21 -7.24 -13.58
N GLY A 146 -41.95 -6.40 -12.56
CA GLY A 146 -43.01 -5.79 -11.77
C GLY A 146 -43.95 -6.77 -11.06
N GLY A 147 -43.49 -7.99 -10.76
CA GLY A 147 -44.33 -9.03 -10.15
C GLY A 147 -45.08 -9.92 -11.15
N GLN A 148 -45.16 -9.53 -12.41
CA GLN A 148 -45.86 -10.26 -13.44
C GLN A 148 -44.91 -11.03 -14.37
N TYR A 149 -45.31 -12.22 -14.81
CA TYR A 149 -44.58 -13.03 -15.80
C TYR A 149 -45.02 -12.67 -17.19
N CYS A 150 -44.07 -12.51 -18.13
CA CYS A 150 -44.35 -12.25 -19.54
C CYS A 150 -45.13 -13.42 -20.15
N ARG A 151 -44.67 -14.67 -19.93
CA ARG A 151 -45.32 -15.92 -20.42
C ARG A 151 -45.62 -15.94 -21.92
N HIS A 152 -45.09 -15.02 -22.72
CA HIS A 152 -45.30 -15.00 -24.17
C HIS A 152 -44.75 -16.27 -24.81
N VAL A 153 -45.53 -16.88 -25.69
CA VAL A 153 -45.19 -18.09 -26.48
C VAL A 153 -44.98 -17.68 -27.92
N PHE A 154 -43.86 -18.09 -28.52
CA PHE A 154 -43.47 -17.71 -29.88
C PHE A 154 -42.72 -18.84 -30.59
N VAL A 155 -42.69 -18.82 -31.90
CA VAL A 155 -42.00 -19.82 -32.75
C VAL A 155 -40.55 -19.41 -32.97
N GLU A 156 -40.31 -18.16 -33.30
CA GLU A 156 -38.98 -17.61 -33.58
C GLU A 156 -38.57 -16.57 -32.53
N PRO A 157 -37.41 -16.73 -31.92
CA PRO A 157 -36.87 -15.72 -30.99
C PRO A 157 -36.34 -14.51 -31.77
N ALA A 158 -36.50 -13.34 -31.18
CA ALA A 158 -35.75 -12.16 -31.60
C ALA A 158 -34.28 -12.27 -31.23
N LYS A 159 -33.43 -11.45 -31.81
CA LYS A 159 -31.98 -11.38 -31.49
C LYS A 159 -31.67 -10.08 -30.76
N LYS A 160 -30.88 -10.17 -29.71
CA LYS A 160 -30.40 -9.02 -28.92
C LYS A 160 -28.94 -9.17 -28.58
N ALA A 161 -28.18 -8.08 -28.72
CA ALA A 161 -26.82 -8.02 -28.26
C ALA A 161 -26.79 -8.10 -26.71
N ALA A 162 -26.15 -9.11 -26.15
CA ALA A 162 -26.09 -9.31 -24.72
C ALA A 162 -24.82 -10.05 -24.31
N LEU A 163 -24.31 -9.69 -23.16
CA LEU A 163 -23.16 -10.38 -22.56
C LEU A 163 -23.54 -11.78 -22.09
N THR A 164 -22.73 -12.76 -22.44
CA THR A 164 -22.84 -14.12 -21.93
C THR A 164 -22.49 -14.19 -20.43
N THR A 165 -22.83 -15.28 -19.76
CA THR A 165 -22.46 -15.51 -18.36
C THR A 165 -20.95 -15.55 -18.19
N ALA A 166 -20.23 -16.14 -19.14
CA ALA A 166 -18.77 -16.19 -19.13
C ALA A 166 -18.17 -14.78 -19.25
N GLN A 167 -18.64 -13.97 -20.22
CA GLN A 167 -18.20 -12.58 -20.39
C GLN A 167 -18.48 -11.73 -19.14
N LYS A 168 -19.66 -11.87 -18.52
CA LYS A 168 -19.98 -11.17 -17.25
C LYS A 168 -19.08 -11.59 -16.09
N LYS A 169 -18.67 -12.87 -16.05
CA LYS A 169 -17.74 -13.36 -15.04
C LYS A 169 -16.34 -12.82 -15.27
N ALA A 170 -15.86 -12.80 -16.52
CA ALA A 170 -14.57 -12.23 -16.90
C ALA A 170 -14.50 -10.74 -16.56
N ILE A 171 -15.49 -9.93 -16.98
CA ILE A 171 -15.54 -8.50 -16.64
C ILE A 171 -15.49 -8.27 -15.13
N ARG A 172 -16.21 -9.07 -14.32
CA ARG A 172 -16.16 -8.96 -12.87
C ARG A 172 -14.79 -9.27 -12.31
N HIS A 173 -14.14 -10.30 -12.82
CA HIS A 173 -12.79 -10.68 -12.43
C HIS A 173 -11.79 -9.56 -12.74
N ASP A 174 -11.79 -9.05 -13.97
CA ASP A 174 -10.86 -8.01 -14.43
C ASP A 174 -11.06 -6.68 -13.67
N LYS A 175 -12.31 -6.31 -13.39
CA LYS A 175 -12.63 -5.15 -12.53
C LYS A 175 -12.11 -5.32 -11.10
N TYR A 176 -12.23 -6.52 -10.55
CA TYR A 176 -11.68 -6.83 -9.23
C TYR A 176 -10.14 -6.75 -9.22
N GLN A 177 -9.47 -7.28 -10.25
CA GLN A 177 -8.02 -7.18 -10.38
C GLN A 177 -7.58 -5.71 -10.52
N ALA A 178 -8.23 -4.94 -11.37
CA ALA A 178 -7.93 -3.51 -11.53
C ALA A 178 -8.07 -2.74 -10.22
N TYR A 179 -9.12 -2.99 -9.44
CA TYR A 179 -9.29 -2.41 -8.10
C TYR A 179 -8.15 -2.81 -7.17
N ARG A 180 -7.85 -4.10 -7.10
CA ARG A 180 -6.79 -4.64 -6.26
C ARG A 180 -5.44 -4.04 -6.60
N ASP A 181 -5.10 -3.93 -7.89
CA ASP A 181 -3.83 -3.38 -8.34
C ASP A 181 -3.68 -1.90 -7.93
N VAL A 182 -4.74 -1.10 -8.08
CA VAL A 182 -4.72 0.31 -7.66
C VAL A 182 -4.49 0.44 -6.15
N VAL A 183 -5.24 -0.32 -5.35
CA VAL A 183 -5.13 -0.28 -3.88
C VAL A 183 -3.76 -0.74 -3.41
N LEU A 184 -3.25 -1.87 -3.93
CA LEU A 184 -1.94 -2.41 -3.55
C LEU A 184 -0.80 -1.47 -3.95
N ASN A 185 -0.84 -0.90 -5.16
CA ASN A 185 0.22 0.02 -5.61
C ASN A 185 0.30 1.26 -4.70
N ARG A 186 -0.83 1.82 -4.29
CA ARG A 186 -0.87 2.95 -3.35
C ARG A 186 -0.28 2.58 -1.99
N GLU A 187 -0.69 1.44 -1.45
CA GLU A 187 -0.16 0.93 -0.19
C GLU A 187 1.37 0.73 -0.27
N HIS A 188 1.85 0.14 -1.37
CA HIS A 188 3.28 -0.04 -1.60
C HIS A 188 4.03 1.30 -1.70
N ASP A 189 3.48 2.30 -2.39
CA ASP A 189 4.11 3.61 -2.54
C ASP A 189 4.17 4.37 -1.21
N VAL A 190 3.11 4.39 -0.44
CA VAL A 190 3.06 5.08 0.86
C VAL A 190 4.00 4.42 1.87
N LYS A 191 3.98 3.09 1.99
CA LYS A 191 4.88 2.35 2.89
C LYS A 191 6.34 2.46 2.46
N ARG A 192 6.63 2.48 1.15
CA ARG A 192 7.97 2.70 0.63
C ARG A 192 8.51 4.07 1.05
N GLN A 193 7.72 5.13 0.89
CA GLN A 193 8.11 6.46 1.30
C GLN A 193 8.39 6.53 2.81
N ALA A 194 7.52 5.94 3.62
CA ALA A 194 7.71 5.87 5.07
C ALA A 194 9.04 5.20 5.46
N MET A 195 9.42 4.13 4.77
CA MET A 195 10.69 3.44 5.02
C MET A 195 11.90 4.28 4.57
N LEU A 196 11.80 5.00 3.45
CA LEU A 196 12.86 5.93 3.00
C LEU A 196 13.04 7.09 3.99
N ASP A 197 11.96 7.66 4.50
CA ASP A 197 11.99 8.72 5.50
C ASP A 197 12.62 8.22 6.81
N TRP A 198 12.26 7.00 7.25
CA TRP A 198 12.90 6.38 8.40
C TRP A 198 14.41 6.18 8.20
N ILE A 199 14.86 5.68 7.04
CA ILE A 199 16.29 5.48 6.74
C ILE A 199 17.03 6.82 6.79
N LYS A 200 16.44 7.87 6.22
CA LYS A 200 16.98 9.24 6.24
C LYS A 200 17.19 9.75 7.66
N ASP A 201 16.17 9.60 8.52
CA ASP A 201 16.23 10.05 9.90
C ASP A 201 17.19 9.20 10.74
N TRP A 202 17.26 7.90 10.46
CA TRP A 202 18.25 7.04 11.13
C TRP A 202 19.68 7.37 10.70
N ARG A 203 19.91 7.68 9.44
CA ARG A 203 21.21 8.18 8.96
C ARG A 203 21.58 9.48 9.68
N ARG A 204 20.63 10.42 9.80
CA ARG A 204 20.82 11.66 10.56
C ARG A 204 21.20 11.39 12.01
N TYR A 205 20.49 10.49 12.68
CA TYR A 205 20.78 10.06 14.05
C TYR A 205 22.21 9.51 14.18
N LEU A 206 22.68 8.72 13.23
CA LEU A 206 24.04 8.16 13.22
C LEU A 206 25.14 9.21 12.94
N THR A 207 24.81 10.39 12.44
CA THR A 207 25.81 11.47 12.28
C THR A 207 26.26 12.09 13.58
N LEU A 208 25.53 11.89 14.66
CA LEU A 208 25.76 12.54 15.98
C LEU A 208 25.69 14.07 15.94
N LYS A 209 25.14 14.67 14.87
CA LYS A 209 25.02 16.13 14.75
C LYS A 209 24.02 16.72 15.76
N ASP A 210 22.98 15.98 16.05
CA ASP A 210 21.93 16.39 17.01
C ASP A 210 22.26 15.87 18.41
N THR A 211 23.45 16.19 18.92
CA THR A 211 23.91 15.76 20.25
C THR A 211 24.41 16.95 21.06
N LYS A 212 24.32 16.83 22.37
CA LYS A 212 24.88 17.76 23.34
C LYS A 212 25.72 17.03 24.37
N THR A 213 26.76 17.69 24.85
CA THR A 213 27.54 17.21 26.02
C THR A 213 26.84 17.63 27.30
N LEU A 214 26.36 16.68 28.10
CA LEU A 214 25.64 16.94 29.34
C LEU A 214 26.29 16.18 30.50
N CYS A 215 26.24 16.77 31.71
CA CYS A 215 26.56 16.04 32.96
C CYS A 215 25.35 15.17 33.37
N LYS A 216 25.59 14.27 34.35
CA LYS A 216 24.54 13.34 34.81
C LYS A 216 23.25 14.03 35.28
N SER A 217 23.37 15.23 35.86
CA SER A 217 22.21 15.98 36.39
C SER A 217 21.39 16.69 35.28
N CYS A 218 22.01 16.92 34.13
CA CYS A 218 21.36 17.59 32.98
C CYS A 218 20.97 16.64 31.86
N ALA A 219 21.40 15.37 31.87
CA ALA A 219 21.07 14.32 30.91
C ALA A 219 19.77 13.62 31.28
#